data_e48923f3d34adafd0b2122ce0aebc5b7
#
_entry.id   e48923f3d34adafd0b2122ce0aebc5b7
#
_cell.length_a   1.000
_cell.length_b   1.000
_cell.length_c   1.000
_cell.angle_alpha   90.00
_cell.angle_beta   90.00
_cell.angle_gamma   90.00
#
_symmetry.space_group_name_H-M   'P 1'
#
loop_
_entity.id
_entity.type
_entity.pdbx_description
1 polymer ?
#
loop_
_entity_poly.entity_id
_entity_poly.type
_entity_poly.pdbx_seq_one_letter_code
_entity_poly.pdbx_strand_id
1 'polypeptide(L)'
;MFRRPNLYTSYEAETQVLPTFTKKIIAIFAIVALFLMPFDFPIISGPTELPILRSIPLIGDGLPFFRFLGDAAWLRYMSDAMIIVIAALGLNILTGMAGQVSLGHAFFLGVGAYTGAFLGGHATDKVYGHGLPMWIWLPGAGVGAALVGIIVSPVAVRLRGLYLAIVTLGFVFLGIHMGNTDWGRKFAGDPSLGRSFPEMDLRVWKEETPLVSISEKGSWFGVEMSSNQKEFLFVAAVMLVFIFFAVNIKRTRTGRALQAIRDRDIAAEVMGVAEFKYKLIAFATSSFFAGVAGALYASHIGKLPAAQFNLILSIEFIAILLIGGAGTVAGTIMGSFFVILLPELVKDFSDWLSERAEGEGIMASVSELVLSGNQGDFGPISTATQTPNYPLNVFDLNLVLYGVLIIVFLIFEPLGLYGIWIKVRNYWKRWPFSY
;
A
#
# COMPACT_ATOMS: atom_id res chain seq x y z
N MET A 1 42.12 -2.89 1.80
CA MET A 1 42.01 -3.04 0.34
C MET A 1 40.60 -2.65 -0.07
N PHE A 2 40.31 -1.36 -0.24
CA PHE A 2 38.99 -0.83 -0.59
C PHE A 2 38.72 -1.08 -2.08
N ARG A 3 37.84 -2.02 -2.39
CA ARG A 3 37.38 -2.25 -3.76
C ARG A 3 36.72 -0.96 -4.29
N ARG A 4 37.23 -0.43 -5.39
CA ARG A 4 36.61 0.67 -6.14
C ARG A 4 35.14 0.32 -6.45
N PRO A 5 34.23 1.31 -6.47
CA PRO A 5 32.82 1.07 -6.79
C PRO A 5 32.72 0.42 -8.16
N ASN A 6 31.97 -0.66 -8.22
CA ASN A 6 31.82 -1.58 -9.34
C ASN A 6 31.66 -0.88 -10.69
N LEU A 7 32.71 -0.87 -11.48
CA LEU A 7 32.58 -0.74 -12.92
C LEU A 7 32.00 -2.05 -13.43
N TYR A 8 30.77 -2.02 -13.92
CA TYR A 8 30.17 -3.17 -14.58
C TYR A 8 30.89 -3.41 -15.91
N THR A 9 31.48 -4.58 -16.07
CA THR A 9 32.22 -4.95 -17.28
C THR A 9 31.33 -5.57 -18.34
N SER A 10 30.06 -5.85 -18.01
CA SER A 10 29.08 -6.40 -18.95
C SER A 10 27.69 -5.79 -18.71
N TYR A 11 26.92 -5.64 -19.79
CA TYR A 11 25.52 -5.20 -19.75
C TYR A 11 24.64 -6.11 -18.88
N GLU A 12 24.90 -7.41 -18.88
CA GLU A 12 24.19 -8.37 -18.05
C GLU A 12 24.42 -8.14 -16.54
N ALA A 13 25.64 -7.78 -16.15
CA ALA A 13 25.95 -7.48 -14.76
C ALA A 13 25.27 -6.18 -14.26
N GLU A 14 25.13 -5.19 -15.16
CA GLU A 14 24.43 -3.94 -14.84
C GLU A 14 22.91 -4.15 -14.72
N THR A 15 22.36 -5.03 -15.55
CA THR A 15 20.92 -5.32 -15.57
C THR A 15 20.46 -6.33 -14.54
N GLN A 16 21.31 -6.91 -13.69
CA GLN A 16 20.91 -7.81 -12.60
C GLN A 16 20.06 -7.10 -11.52
N VAL A 17 19.05 -7.79 -10.96
CA VAL A 17 18.18 -7.25 -9.89
C VAL A 17 18.99 -6.78 -8.68
N LEU A 18 19.98 -7.57 -8.29
CA LEU A 18 20.88 -7.31 -7.18
C LEU A 18 22.32 -7.49 -7.63
N PRO A 19 22.92 -6.47 -8.32
CA PRO A 19 24.21 -6.63 -8.98
C PRO A 19 25.40 -6.73 -8.02
N THR A 20 25.24 -6.29 -6.76
CA THR A 20 26.31 -6.30 -5.75
C THR A 20 26.01 -7.26 -4.62
N PHE A 21 27.04 -7.90 -4.08
CA PHE A 21 26.92 -8.79 -2.92
C PHE A 21 26.30 -8.08 -1.72
N THR A 22 26.65 -6.83 -1.46
CA THR A 22 26.06 -5.99 -0.41
C THR A 22 24.55 -5.78 -0.60
N LYS A 23 24.08 -5.54 -1.84
CA LYS A 23 22.64 -5.41 -2.11
C LYS A 23 21.90 -6.72 -1.91
N LYS A 24 22.53 -7.86 -2.22
CA LYS A 24 21.96 -9.19 -1.95
C LYS A 24 21.79 -9.41 -0.45
N ILE A 25 22.83 -9.10 0.35
CA ILE A 25 22.76 -9.23 1.82
C ILE A 25 21.68 -8.31 2.40
N ILE A 26 21.65 -7.03 2.00
CA ILE A 26 20.65 -6.08 2.49
C ILE A 26 19.23 -6.56 2.13
N ALA A 27 19.02 -7.06 0.91
CA ALA A 27 17.71 -7.57 0.49
C ALA A 27 17.31 -8.83 1.28
N ILE A 28 18.24 -9.77 1.47
CA ILE A 28 18.01 -10.97 2.28
C ILE A 28 17.71 -10.57 3.73
N PHE A 29 18.50 -9.67 4.31
CA PHE A 29 18.28 -9.18 5.67
C PHE A 29 16.92 -8.50 5.81
N ALA A 30 16.52 -7.63 4.86
CA ALA A 30 15.21 -6.98 4.86
C ALA A 30 14.06 -7.99 4.75
N ILE A 31 14.19 -9.02 3.90
CA ILE A 31 13.19 -10.08 3.78
C ILE A 31 13.11 -10.89 5.08
N VAL A 32 14.24 -11.29 5.63
CA VAL A 32 14.29 -12.04 6.90
C VAL A 32 13.70 -11.21 8.03
N ALA A 33 14.05 -9.93 8.14
CA ALA A 33 13.50 -9.02 9.14
C ALA A 33 11.98 -8.89 9.00
N LEU A 34 11.46 -8.77 7.75
CA LEU A 34 10.03 -8.71 7.47
C LEU A 34 9.31 -9.98 7.96
N PHE A 35 9.87 -11.16 7.69
CA PHE A 35 9.26 -12.44 8.10
C PHE A 35 9.42 -12.73 9.60
N LEU A 36 10.40 -12.13 10.27
CA LEU A 36 10.59 -12.26 11.72
C LEU A 36 9.75 -11.24 12.51
N MET A 37 9.31 -10.15 11.87
CA MET A 37 8.57 -9.06 12.51
C MET A 37 7.28 -9.50 13.26
N PRO A 38 6.48 -10.47 12.79
CA PRO A 38 5.26 -10.88 13.50
C PRO A 38 5.52 -11.73 14.75
N PHE A 39 6.76 -12.17 15.00
CA PHE A 39 7.09 -12.96 16.17
C PHE A 39 7.56 -12.07 17.32
N ASP A 40 6.97 -12.28 18.50
CA ASP A 40 7.42 -11.63 19.72
C ASP A 40 8.79 -12.18 20.12
N PHE A 41 9.81 -11.35 20.01
CA PHE A 41 11.11 -11.64 20.60
C PHE A 41 11.17 -10.98 21.97
N PRO A 42 11.23 -11.73 23.08
CA PRO A 42 11.23 -11.15 24.43
C PRO A 42 12.40 -10.19 24.68
N ILE A 43 13.45 -10.25 23.85
CA ILE A 43 14.59 -9.32 23.89
C ILE A 43 14.26 -7.96 23.27
N ILE A 44 13.25 -7.87 22.38
CA ILE A 44 12.93 -6.65 21.62
C ILE A 44 11.57 -6.07 22.06
N SER A 45 10.62 -6.92 22.44
CA SER A 45 9.26 -6.53 22.85
C SER A 45 9.16 -6.02 24.31
N GLY A 46 10.23 -6.18 25.10
CA GLY A 46 10.27 -5.75 26.49
C GLY A 46 11.28 -4.64 26.75
N PRO A 47 11.09 -3.38 26.26
CA PRO A 47 11.97 -2.27 26.66
C PRO A 47 11.93 -1.98 28.16
N THR A 48 10.90 -2.45 28.85
CA THR A 48 10.70 -2.30 30.29
C THR A 48 11.62 -3.18 31.16
N GLU A 49 12.24 -4.22 30.58
CA GLU A 49 13.09 -5.15 31.35
C GLU A 49 14.60 -4.84 31.24
N LEU A 50 15.04 -4.00 30.33
CA LEU A 50 16.42 -3.55 30.26
C LEU A 50 16.65 -2.37 31.23
N PRO A 51 17.35 -2.58 32.36
CA PRO A 51 17.49 -1.56 33.42
C PRO A 51 18.17 -0.28 32.96
N ILE A 52 18.94 -0.34 31.87
CA ILE A 52 19.64 0.81 31.27
C ILE A 52 18.69 1.71 30.48
N LEU A 53 17.66 1.16 29.85
CA LEU A 53 16.68 1.92 29.06
C LEU A 53 15.58 2.52 29.95
N ARG A 54 15.30 1.90 31.10
CA ARG A 54 14.33 2.39 32.09
C ARG A 54 14.76 3.68 32.78
N SER A 55 16.05 3.98 32.80
CA SER A 55 16.59 5.20 33.41
C SER A 55 16.60 6.42 32.48
N ILE A 56 16.24 6.27 31.21
CA ILE A 56 16.17 7.38 30.27
C ILE A 56 14.74 7.92 30.25
N PRO A 57 14.46 9.20 30.70
CA PRO A 57 13.10 9.72 30.89
C PRO A 57 12.25 9.77 29.62
N LEU A 58 12.85 9.67 28.44
CA LEU A 58 12.16 9.66 27.14
C LEU A 58 11.89 8.23 26.59
N ILE A 59 12.58 7.22 27.14
CA ILE A 59 12.57 5.84 26.63
C ILE A 59 11.99 4.87 27.68
N GLY A 60 12.03 5.24 28.98
CA GLY A 60 11.64 4.39 30.09
C GLY A 60 10.18 3.96 30.10
N ASP A 61 9.28 4.76 29.55
CA ASP A 61 7.85 4.45 29.39
C ASP A 61 7.48 3.93 28.02
N GLY A 62 8.51 3.54 27.22
CA GLY A 62 8.35 3.04 25.84
C GLY A 62 7.88 4.15 24.90
N LEU A 63 8.79 4.61 24.04
CA LEU A 63 8.36 5.36 22.87
C LEU A 63 7.34 4.50 22.12
N PRO A 64 6.17 5.04 21.75
CA PRO A 64 5.14 4.29 21.01
C PRO A 64 5.71 3.67 19.73
N PHE A 65 6.83 4.20 19.24
CA PHE A 65 7.55 3.76 18.06
C PHE A 65 8.14 2.33 18.12
N PHE A 66 8.34 1.74 19.32
CA PHE A 66 8.91 0.39 19.48
C PHE A 66 7.87 -0.66 19.90
N ARG A 67 6.64 -0.26 20.22
CA ARG A 67 5.53 -1.17 20.56
C ARG A 67 4.96 -1.94 19.35
N PHE A 68 5.37 -1.61 18.13
CA PHE A 68 4.79 -2.17 16.91
C PHE A 68 5.22 -3.61 16.60
N LEU A 69 6.28 -4.12 17.25
CA LEU A 69 6.75 -5.49 17.02
C LEU A 69 5.85 -6.47 17.80
N GLY A 70 5.16 -7.34 17.07
CA GLY A 70 4.30 -8.39 17.65
C GLY A 70 2.90 -7.92 18.05
N ASP A 71 2.60 -6.63 18.09
CA ASP A 71 1.26 -6.15 18.38
C ASP A 71 0.28 -6.50 17.24
N ALA A 72 -0.86 -7.09 17.61
CA ALA A 72 -1.89 -7.53 16.67
C ALA A 72 -2.47 -6.38 15.83
N ALA A 73 -2.62 -5.18 16.41
CA ALA A 73 -3.10 -3.99 15.69
C ALA A 73 -2.08 -3.53 14.65
N TRP A 74 -0.81 -3.42 15.02
CA TRP A 74 0.26 -3.03 14.10
C TRP A 74 0.47 -4.04 12.98
N LEU A 75 0.36 -5.35 13.25
CA LEU A 75 0.43 -6.37 12.19
C LEU A 75 -0.69 -6.19 11.16
N ARG A 76 -1.87 -5.79 11.60
CA ARG A 76 -3.00 -5.51 10.70
C ARG A 76 -2.72 -4.29 9.83
N TYR A 77 -2.27 -3.16 10.39
CA TYR A 77 -1.91 -1.97 9.62
C TYR A 77 -0.77 -2.21 8.64
N MET A 78 0.22 -3.02 9.04
CA MET A 78 1.30 -3.43 8.14
C MET A 78 0.79 -4.31 7.00
N SER A 79 -0.19 -5.18 7.25
CA SER A 79 -0.84 -5.99 6.20
C SER A 79 -1.59 -5.10 5.21
N ASP A 80 -2.35 -4.10 5.70
CA ASP A 80 -2.99 -3.10 4.86
C ASP A 80 -1.96 -2.36 3.99
N ALA A 81 -0.87 -1.88 4.60
CA ALA A 81 0.20 -1.18 3.87
C ALA A 81 0.80 -2.07 2.76
N MET A 82 1.05 -3.36 3.04
CA MET A 82 1.58 -4.30 2.06
C MET A 82 0.60 -4.57 0.91
N ILE A 83 -0.70 -4.67 1.18
CA ILE A 83 -1.74 -4.80 0.14
C ILE A 83 -1.76 -3.55 -0.73
N ILE A 84 -1.71 -2.37 -0.13
CA ILE A 84 -1.66 -1.09 -0.83
C ILE A 84 -0.38 -0.95 -1.66
N VAL A 85 0.77 -1.49 -1.21
CA VAL A 85 2.01 -1.57 -2.03
C VAL A 85 1.72 -2.28 -3.35
N ILE A 86 1.00 -3.41 -3.35
CA ILE A 86 0.69 -4.16 -4.57
C ILE A 86 -0.10 -3.28 -5.55
N ALA A 87 -1.16 -2.62 -5.07
CA ALA A 87 -1.97 -1.72 -5.90
C ALA A 87 -1.15 -0.53 -6.41
N ALA A 88 -0.40 0.13 -5.54
CA ALA A 88 0.43 1.28 -5.88
C ALA A 88 1.53 0.93 -6.90
N LEU A 89 2.10 -0.28 -6.84
CA LEU A 89 3.02 -0.78 -7.88
C LEU A 89 2.33 -0.88 -9.24
N GLY A 90 1.07 -1.31 -9.27
CA GLY A 90 0.24 -1.29 -10.48
C GLY A 90 0.09 0.13 -11.04
N LEU A 91 -0.29 1.09 -10.20
CA LEU A 91 -0.41 2.49 -10.61
C LEU A 91 0.95 3.08 -11.02
N ASN A 92 2.04 2.68 -10.37
CA ASN A 92 3.39 3.11 -10.73
C ASN A 92 3.80 2.64 -12.14
N ILE A 93 3.37 1.46 -12.58
CA ILE A 93 3.58 1.00 -13.96
C ILE A 93 2.84 1.92 -14.94
N LEU A 94 1.58 2.27 -14.65
CA LEU A 94 0.75 3.10 -15.52
C LEU A 94 1.17 4.58 -15.49
N THR A 95 1.21 5.18 -14.30
CA THR A 95 1.48 6.61 -14.15
C THR A 95 2.98 6.88 -14.09
N GLY A 96 3.71 6.09 -13.32
CA GLY A 96 5.14 6.31 -13.10
C GLY A 96 6.02 5.92 -14.28
N MET A 97 5.73 4.81 -14.98
CA MET A 97 6.54 4.34 -16.09
C MET A 97 6.00 4.72 -17.46
N ALA A 98 4.66 4.69 -17.67
CA ALA A 98 4.05 5.03 -18.96
C ALA A 98 3.60 6.49 -19.06
N GLY A 99 3.68 7.27 -17.99
CA GLY A 99 3.30 8.68 -17.96
C GLY A 99 1.80 8.94 -18.09
N GLN A 100 0.97 7.94 -17.83
CA GLN A 100 -0.48 8.02 -17.96
C GLN A 100 -1.11 8.28 -16.58
N VAL A 101 -1.45 9.52 -16.29
CA VAL A 101 -2.12 9.87 -15.03
C VAL A 101 -3.52 9.29 -15.00
N SER A 102 -3.81 8.47 -13.99
CA SER A 102 -5.11 7.84 -13.79
C SER A 102 -5.66 8.16 -12.40
N LEU A 103 -6.86 8.76 -12.37
CA LEU A 103 -7.67 8.97 -11.16
C LEU A 103 -8.68 7.83 -10.94
N GLY A 104 -8.60 6.79 -11.76
CA GLY A 104 -9.54 5.65 -11.74
C GLY A 104 -9.00 4.40 -11.09
N HIS A 105 -7.91 4.47 -10.33
CA HIS A 105 -7.26 3.26 -9.80
C HIS A 105 -8.14 2.49 -8.81
N ALA A 106 -8.90 3.20 -7.98
CA ALA A 106 -9.88 2.61 -7.06
C ALA A 106 -10.97 1.80 -7.79
N PHE A 107 -11.37 2.20 -9.00
CA PHE A 107 -12.30 1.42 -9.81
C PHE A 107 -11.76 0.03 -10.13
N PHE A 108 -10.50 -0.09 -10.60
CA PHE A 108 -9.89 -1.38 -10.90
C PHE A 108 -9.67 -2.23 -9.64
N LEU A 109 -9.39 -1.58 -8.52
CA LEU A 109 -9.35 -2.23 -7.20
C LEU A 109 -10.71 -2.85 -6.86
N GLY A 110 -11.80 -2.08 -7.01
CA GLY A 110 -13.17 -2.53 -6.80
C GLY A 110 -13.59 -3.66 -7.74
N VAL A 111 -13.26 -3.55 -9.02
CA VAL A 111 -13.54 -4.63 -10.00
C VAL A 111 -12.85 -5.92 -9.56
N GLY A 112 -11.59 -5.85 -9.12
CA GLY A 112 -10.86 -7.02 -8.62
C GLY A 112 -11.48 -7.58 -7.35
N ALA A 113 -11.83 -6.74 -6.38
CA ALA A 113 -12.51 -7.13 -5.14
C ALA A 113 -13.78 -7.93 -5.43
N TYR A 114 -14.68 -7.38 -6.25
CA TYR A 114 -15.95 -8.04 -6.55
C TYR A 114 -15.81 -9.25 -7.47
N THR A 115 -14.82 -9.27 -8.36
CA THR A 115 -14.48 -10.48 -9.12
C THR A 115 -13.97 -11.58 -8.20
N GLY A 116 -13.10 -11.25 -7.24
CA GLY A 116 -12.64 -12.18 -6.20
C GLY A 116 -13.78 -12.73 -5.35
N ALA A 117 -14.70 -11.83 -4.94
CA ALA A 117 -15.89 -12.20 -4.18
C ALA A 117 -16.87 -13.07 -4.98
N PHE A 118 -17.01 -12.84 -6.28
CA PHE A 118 -17.82 -13.65 -7.17
C PHE A 118 -17.24 -15.07 -7.36
N LEU A 119 -15.93 -15.16 -7.51
CA LEU A 119 -15.24 -16.44 -7.70
C LEU A 119 -15.11 -17.24 -6.40
N GLY A 120 -14.66 -16.59 -5.31
CA GLY A 120 -14.32 -17.25 -4.04
C GLY A 120 -15.43 -17.25 -3.00
N GLY A 121 -16.38 -16.31 -3.06
CA GLY A 121 -17.48 -16.21 -2.11
C GLY A 121 -18.54 -17.27 -2.31
N HIS A 122 -19.30 -17.54 -1.25
CA HIS A 122 -20.47 -18.44 -1.33
C HIS A 122 -21.69 -17.72 -1.90
N ALA A 123 -22.46 -18.43 -2.71
CA ALA A 123 -23.73 -17.92 -3.20
C ALA A 123 -24.76 -17.85 -2.07
N THR A 124 -25.52 -16.75 -2.04
CA THR A 124 -26.69 -16.58 -1.18
C THR A 124 -27.87 -16.11 -2.05
N ASP A 125 -29.07 -16.07 -1.50
CA ASP A 125 -30.26 -15.59 -2.23
C ASP A 125 -30.10 -14.18 -2.82
N LYS A 126 -29.20 -13.38 -2.23
CA LYS A 126 -28.96 -11.97 -2.61
C LYS A 126 -27.73 -11.76 -3.48
N VAL A 127 -26.72 -12.62 -3.39
CA VAL A 127 -25.43 -12.43 -4.08
C VAL A 127 -24.92 -13.70 -4.75
N TYR A 128 -24.31 -13.54 -5.92
CA TYR A 128 -23.70 -14.65 -6.65
C TYR A 128 -22.32 -15.00 -6.06
N GLY A 129 -22.00 -16.31 -6.04
CA GLY A 129 -20.69 -16.81 -5.62
C GLY A 129 -20.47 -18.23 -6.10
N HIS A 130 -19.21 -18.64 -6.29
CA HIS A 130 -18.84 -19.97 -6.79
C HIS A 130 -18.10 -20.82 -5.76
N GLY A 131 -17.61 -20.22 -4.67
CA GLY A 131 -16.87 -20.91 -3.62
C GLY A 131 -15.55 -21.54 -4.10
N LEU A 132 -14.89 -20.92 -5.08
CA LEU A 132 -13.63 -21.43 -5.62
C LEU A 132 -12.49 -21.22 -4.60
N PRO A 133 -11.46 -22.09 -4.60
CA PRO A 133 -10.32 -21.95 -3.71
C PRO A 133 -9.47 -20.71 -4.04
N MET A 134 -8.71 -20.26 -3.05
CA MET A 134 -7.94 -19.00 -3.10
C MET A 134 -6.96 -18.93 -4.27
N TRP A 135 -6.30 -20.04 -4.60
CA TRP A 135 -5.35 -20.10 -5.70
C TRP A 135 -5.99 -19.87 -7.09
N ILE A 136 -7.35 -19.94 -7.19
CA ILE A 136 -8.11 -19.61 -8.40
C ILE A 136 -8.70 -18.20 -8.30
N TRP A 137 -9.39 -17.86 -7.18
CA TRP A 137 -10.08 -16.57 -7.11
C TRP A 137 -9.12 -15.40 -7.02
N LEU A 138 -7.96 -15.54 -6.39
CA LEU A 138 -7.01 -14.44 -6.25
C LEU A 138 -6.38 -14.02 -7.60
N PRO A 139 -5.75 -14.92 -8.40
CA PRO A 139 -5.33 -14.56 -9.75
C PRO A 139 -6.52 -14.25 -10.68
N GLY A 140 -7.67 -14.89 -10.48
CA GLY A 140 -8.90 -14.61 -11.23
C GLY A 140 -9.40 -13.17 -11.05
N ALA A 141 -9.29 -12.62 -9.85
CA ALA A 141 -9.57 -11.22 -9.55
C ALA A 141 -8.67 -10.28 -10.36
N GLY A 142 -7.38 -10.58 -10.40
CA GLY A 142 -6.41 -9.85 -11.22
C GLY A 142 -6.73 -9.91 -12.71
N VAL A 143 -7.04 -11.11 -13.23
CA VAL A 143 -7.41 -11.30 -14.64
C VAL A 143 -8.72 -10.56 -14.97
N GLY A 144 -9.73 -10.62 -14.10
CA GLY A 144 -10.98 -9.89 -14.28
C GLY A 144 -10.77 -8.38 -14.39
N ALA A 145 -9.98 -7.81 -13.47
CA ALA A 145 -9.63 -6.39 -13.53
C ALA A 145 -8.78 -6.05 -14.77
N ALA A 146 -7.85 -6.93 -15.17
CA ALA A 146 -7.05 -6.74 -16.39
C ALA A 146 -7.91 -6.74 -17.65
N LEU A 147 -8.91 -7.62 -17.75
CA LEU A 147 -9.85 -7.65 -18.88
C LEU A 147 -10.62 -6.32 -18.99
N VAL A 148 -11.14 -5.82 -17.86
CA VAL A 148 -11.78 -4.50 -17.83
C VAL A 148 -10.79 -3.40 -18.23
N GLY A 149 -9.53 -3.46 -17.74
CA GLY A 149 -8.46 -2.55 -18.12
C GLY A 149 -8.18 -2.56 -19.63
N ILE A 150 -8.18 -3.74 -20.25
CA ILE A 150 -8.03 -3.88 -21.72
C ILE A 150 -9.22 -3.26 -22.46
N ILE A 151 -10.46 -3.47 -21.98
CA ILE A 151 -11.67 -2.90 -22.61
C ILE A 151 -11.66 -1.37 -22.53
N VAL A 152 -11.20 -0.81 -21.43
CA VAL A 152 -11.11 0.64 -21.19
C VAL A 152 -9.94 1.28 -21.94
N SER A 153 -8.85 0.55 -22.14
CA SER A 153 -7.59 1.04 -22.70
C SER A 153 -7.72 1.75 -24.06
N PRO A 154 -8.53 1.32 -25.04
CA PRO A 154 -8.68 2.01 -26.34
C PRO A 154 -9.17 3.45 -26.20
N VAL A 155 -10.03 3.72 -25.22
CA VAL A 155 -10.48 5.07 -24.89
C VAL A 155 -9.35 5.87 -24.27
N ALA A 156 -8.68 5.25 -23.29
CA ALA A 156 -7.59 5.88 -22.53
C ALA A 156 -6.37 6.20 -23.42
N VAL A 157 -6.01 5.37 -24.38
CA VAL A 157 -4.87 5.58 -25.27
C VAL A 157 -5.04 6.79 -26.21
N ARG A 158 -6.28 7.11 -26.58
CA ARG A 158 -6.57 8.27 -27.45
C ARG A 158 -6.49 9.60 -26.70
N LEU A 159 -6.54 9.57 -25.38
CA LEU A 159 -6.54 10.75 -24.54
C LEU A 159 -5.14 10.96 -23.92
N ARG A 160 -4.75 12.23 -23.76
CA ARG A 160 -3.44 12.59 -23.21
C ARG A 160 -3.59 13.50 -22.00
N GLY A 161 -2.70 13.37 -21.04
CA GLY A 161 -2.59 14.25 -19.89
C GLY A 161 -3.88 14.31 -19.05
N LEU A 162 -4.40 15.50 -18.84
CA LEU A 162 -5.51 15.77 -17.92
C LEU A 162 -6.84 15.15 -18.40
N TYR A 163 -7.06 15.05 -19.72
CA TYR A 163 -8.29 14.44 -20.26
C TYR A 163 -8.38 12.94 -19.89
N LEU A 164 -7.26 12.24 -19.87
CA LEU A 164 -7.23 10.85 -19.42
C LEU A 164 -7.60 10.75 -17.94
N ALA A 165 -7.07 11.65 -17.09
CA ALA A 165 -7.39 11.67 -15.67
C ALA A 165 -8.90 11.88 -15.42
N ILE A 166 -9.55 12.79 -16.18
CA ILE A 166 -10.99 13.05 -16.07
C ILE A 166 -11.81 11.81 -16.50
N VAL A 167 -11.43 11.15 -17.58
CA VAL A 167 -12.16 9.95 -18.04
C VAL A 167 -12.00 8.80 -17.05
N THR A 168 -10.79 8.59 -16.52
CA THR A 168 -10.57 7.55 -15.51
C THR A 168 -11.29 7.85 -14.19
N LEU A 169 -11.45 9.13 -13.84
CA LEU A 169 -12.31 9.56 -12.73
C LEU A 169 -13.78 9.14 -12.98
N GLY A 170 -14.28 9.30 -14.21
CA GLY A 170 -15.61 8.88 -14.59
C GLY A 170 -15.87 7.39 -14.33
N PHE A 171 -14.84 6.52 -14.48
CA PHE A 171 -14.97 5.10 -14.17
C PHE A 171 -15.19 4.82 -12.68
N VAL A 172 -14.65 5.64 -11.77
CA VAL A 172 -14.91 5.50 -10.33
C VAL A 172 -16.38 5.72 -10.04
N PHE A 173 -16.96 6.82 -10.54
CA PHE A 173 -18.40 7.09 -10.37
C PHE A 173 -19.28 6.03 -11.05
N LEU A 174 -18.88 5.58 -12.25
CA LEU A 174 -19.59 4.52 -12.96
C LEU A 174 -19.57 3.22 -12.14
N GLY A 175 -18.42 2.85 -11.55
CA GLY A 175 -18.28 1.65 -10.72
C GLY A 175 -19.18 1.68 -9.49
N ILE A 176 -19.19 2.81 -8.76
CA ILE A 176 -20.07 3.00 -7.60
C ILE A 176 -21.55 2.92 -8.03
N HIS A 177 -21.90 3.61 -9.13
CA HIS A 177 -23.27 3.58 -9.65
C HIS A 177 -23.68 2.16 -10.06
N MET A 178 -22.83 1.46 -10.82
CA MET A 178 -23.11 0.08 -11.23
C MET A 178 -23.29 -0.86 -10.03
N GLY A 179 -22.46 -0.73 -8.99
CA GLY A 179 -22.57 -1.52 -7.77
C GLY A 179 -23.91 -1.30 -7.03
N ASN A 180 -24.50 -0.12 -7.15
CA ASN A 180 -25.76 0.23 -6.50
C ASN A 180 -27.01 -0.10 -7.33
N THR A 181 -26.87 -0.50 -8.62
CA THR A 181 -28.01 -0.94 -9.45
C THR A 181 -28.54 -2.31 -9.01
N ASP A 182 -29.78 -2.64 -9.33
CA ASP A 182 -30.38 -3.93 -8.96
C ASP A 182 -29.61 -5.14 -9.49
N TRP A 183 -29.04 -5.01 -10.70
CA TRP A 183 -28.16 -6.03 -11.25
C TRP A 183 -26.80 -6.05 -10.52
N GLY A 184 -26.22 -4.89 -10.26
CA GLY A 184 -24.91 -4.77 -9.59
C GLY A 184 -24.93 -5.25 -8.15
N ARG A 185 -26.04 -5.10 -7.42
CA ARG A 185 -26.22 -5.61 -6.05
C ARG A 185 -26.03 -7.12 -5.95
N LYS A 186 -26.32 -7.88 -7.02
CA LYS A 186 -26.03 -9.32 -7.05
C LYS A 186 -24.54 -9.64 -7.01
N PHE A 187 -23.69 -8.68 -7.38
CA PHE A 187 -22.22 -8.79 -7.30
C PHE A 187 -21.65 -8.02 -6.11
N ALA A 188 -22.11 -6.81 -5.86
CA ALA A 188 -21.59 -5.90 -4.84
C ALA A 188 -22.25 -6.04 -3.46
N GLY A 189 -23.43 -6.66 -3.40
CA GLY A 189 -24.20 -6.80 -2.17
C GLY A 189 -25.03 -5.57 -1.84
N ASP A 190 -25.31 -5.37 -0.55
CA ASP A 190 -26.09 -4.25 -0.06
C ASP A 190 -25.33 -2.92 -0.22
N PRO A 191 -25.96 -1.83 -0.68
CA PRO A 191 -25.29 -0.53 -0.84
C PRO A 191 -24.66 0.05 0.43
N SER A 192 -25.23 -0.25 1.61
CA SER A 192 -24.76 0.27 2.90
C SER A 192 -23.85 -0.70 3.63
N LEU A 193 -24.19 -1.99 3.63
CA LEU A 193 -23.46 -3.03 4.37
C LEU A 193 -22.40 -3.72 3.53
N GLY A 194 -22.47 -3.61 2.18
CA GLY A 194 -21.62 -4.33 1.27
C GLY A 194 -21.95 -5.83 1.19
N ARG A 195 -20.98 -6.60 0.69
CA ARG A 195 -21.01 -8.07 0.71
C ARG A 195 -19.87 -8.62 1.55
N SER A 196 -20.02 -9.85 2.03
CA SER A 196 -18.92 -10.60 2.64
C SER A 196 -17.97 -11.10 1.56
N PHE A 197 -16.67 -11.02 1.83
CA PHE A 197 -15.60 -11.50 0.96
C PHE A 197 -15.10 -12.87 1.42
N PRO A 198 -14.51 -13.66 0.52
CA PRO A 198 -13.97 -14.97 0.88
C PRO A 198 -12.80 -14.81 1.85
N GLU A 199 -12.69 -15.74 2.78
CA GLU A 199 -11.56 -15.85 3.68
C GLU A 199 -10.28 -16.24 2.93
N MET A 200 -9.12 -15.80 3.46
CA MET A 200 -7.81 -16.09 2.86
C MET A 200 -7.31 -17.48 3.24
N ASP A 201 -8.15 -18.51 3.10
CA ASP A 201 -7.78 -19.88 3.42
C ASP A 201 -7.33 -20.67 2.19
N LEU A 202 -6.23 -21.41 2.34
CA LEU A 202 -5.74 -22.30 1.29
C LEU A 202 -6.49 -23.64 1.35
N ARG A 203 -7.42 -23.84 0.41
CA ARG A 203 -8.17 -25.08 0.20
C ARG A 203 -7.75 -25.71 -1.12
N VAL A 204 -7.69 -27.05 -1.21
CA VAL A 204 -7.35 -27.73 -2.48
C VAL A 204 -8.47 -27.57 -3.49
N TRP A 205 -9.68 -27.89 -3.07
CA TRP A 205 -10.89 -27.80 -3.87
C TRP A 205 -12.04 -27.66 -2.90
N LYS A 206 -13.18 -27.29 -3.22
CA LYS A 206 -14.42 -27.11 -2.44
C LYS A 206 -14.56 -27.96 -1.14
N GLU A 207 -13.46 -28.39 -0.53
CA GLU A 207 -13.43 -29.12 0.72
C GLU A 207 -13.79 -28.21 1.89
N GLU A 208 -14.51 -28.72 2.86
CA GLU A 208 -14.95 -27.96 4.05
C GLU A 208 -13.76 -27.60 4.97
N THR A 209 -12.74 -28.46 5.01
CA THR A 209 -11.56 -28.22 5.85
C THR A 209 -10.42 -27.59 5.05
N PRO A 210 -9.91 -26.42 5.43
CA PRO A 210 -8.78 -25.81 4.77
C PRO A 210 -7.50 -26.61 5.05
N LEU A 211 -6.66 -26.83 4.03
CA LEU A 211 -5.31 -27.40 4.21
C LEU A 211 -4.47 -26.51 5.13
N VAL A 212 -4.61 -25.22 4.96
CA VAL A 212 -3.93 -24.18 5.72
C VAL A 212 -4.94 -23.08 6.02
N SER A 213 -5.39 -23.01 7.27
CA SER A 213 -6.25 -21.93 7.73
C SER A 213 -5.39 -20.72 8.09
N ILE A 214 -5.63 -19.60 7.39
CA ILE A 214 -5.04 -18.29 7.68
C ILE A 214 -5.96 -17.53 8.63
N SER A 215 -7.28 -17.69 8.47
CA SER A 215 -8.30 -16.95 9.21
C SER A 215 -8.43 -17.39 10.68
N GLU A 216 -8.02 -18.61 11.01
CA GLU A 216 -8.14 -19.17 12.36
C GLU A 216 -6.78 -19.29 13.06
N LYS A 217 -6.79 -19.23 14.41
CA LYS A 217 -5.61 -19.56 15.22
C LYS A 217 -5.23 -21.02 15.00
N GLY A 218 -3.96 -21.30 14.91
CA GLY A 218 -3.47 -22.69 14.75
C GLY A 218 -1.98 -22.75 14.48
N SER A 219 -1.40 -23.93 14.50
CA SER A 219 0.03 -24.11 14.30
C SER A 219 0.41 -24.13 12.82
N TRP A 220 1.39 -23.30 12.44
CA TRP A 220 2.11 -23.38 11.17
C TRP A 220 3.54 -23.81 11.45
N PHE A 221 4.02 -24.84 10.75
CA PHE A 221 5.39 -25.39 10.92
C PHE A 221 5.76 -25.70 12.38
N GLY A 222 4.76 -26.08 13.23
CA GLY A 222 4.98 -26.40 14.64
C GLY A 222 5.02 -25.20 15.58
N VAL A 223 4.77 -23.98 15.09
CA VAL A 223 4.66 -22.75 15.89
C VAL A 223 3.19 -22.32 15.95
N GLU A 224 2.67 -22.09 17.16
CA GLU A 224 1.34 -21.51 17.32
C GLU A 224 1.33 -20.05 16.88
N MET A 225 0.44 -19.70 15.94
CA MET A 225 0.33 -18.36 15.39
C MET A 225 -1.10 -17.85 15.47
N SER A 226 -1.24 -16.55 15.72
CA SER A 226 -2.53 -15.85 15.61
C SER A 226 -2.93 -15.67 14.14
N SER A 227 -4.21 -15.40 13.89
CA SER A 227 -4.72 -15.11 12.54
C SER A 227 -3.96 -13.93 11.90
N ASN A 228 -3.76 -12.83 12.65
CA ASN A 228 -3.05 -11.65 12.15
C ASN A 228 -1.59 -11.95 11.73
N GLN A 229 -0.89 -12.84 12.47
CA GLN A 229 0.47 -13.24 12.12
C GLN A 229 0.52 -14.05 10.81
N LYS A 230 -0.42 -14.99 10.65
CA LYS A 230 -0.50 -15.81 9.43
C LYS A 230 -0.87 -14.96 8.21
N GLU A 231 -1.84 -14.06 8.37
CA GLU A 231 -2.26 -13.13 7.33
C GLU A 231 -1.12 -12.21 6.92
N PHE A 232 -0.40 -11.63 7.87
CA PHE A 232 0.79 -10.83 7.62
C PHE A 232 1.83 -11.57 6.78
N LEU A 233 2.18 -12.80 7.17
CA LEU A 233 3.17 -13.62 6.44
C LEU A 233 2.71 -13.94 5.02
N PHE A 234 1.42 -14.24 4.85
CA PHE A 234 0.85 -14.52 3.54
C PHE A 234 0.87 -13.29 2.64
N VAL A 235 0.38 -12.14 3.13
CA VAL A 235 0.36 -10.88 2.38
C VAL A 235 1.78 -10.41 2.06
N ALA A 236 2.74 -10.57 2.99
CA ALA A 236 4.14 -10.27 2.75
C ALA A 236 4.72 -11.13 1.61
N ALA A 237 4.41 -12.43 1.58
CA ALA A 237 4.85 -13.31 0.50
C ALA A 237 4.27 -12.88 -0.86
N VAL A 238 2.97 -12.56 -0.92
CA VAL A 238 2.32 -12.06 -2.14
C VAL A 238 2.93 -10.74 -2.57
N MET A 239 3.12 -9.78 -1.66
CA MET A 239 3.76 -8.49 -1.94
C MET A 239 5.15 -8.68 -2.56
N LEU A 240 5.99 -9.56 -2.01
CA LEU A 240 7.32 -9.83 -2.55
C LEU A 240 7.29 -10.39 -3.98
N VAL A 241 6.31 -11.24 -4.30
CA VAL A 241 6.09 -11.74 -5.67
C VAL A 241 5.76 -10.57 -6.60
N PHE A 242 4.87 -9.66 -6.20
CA PHE A 242 4.50 -8.49 -7.01
C PHE A 242 5.65 -7.48 -7.16
N ILE A 243 6.45 -7.27 -6.11
CA ILE A 243 7.68 -6.47 -6.18
C ILE A 243 8.64 -7.08 -7.20
N PHE A 244 8.83 -8.41 -7.18
CA PHE A 244 9.68 -9.11 -8.15
C PHE A 244 9.18 -8.89 -9.59
N PHE A 245 7.88 -9.02 -9.83
CA PHE A 245 7.30 -8.74 -11.15
C PHE A 245 7.49 -7.28 -11.57
N ALA A 246 7.21 -6.31 -10.68
CA ALA A 246 7.36 -4.89 -10.98
C ALA A 246 8.81 -4.50 -11.33
N VAL A 247 9.78 -5.02 -10.57
CA VAL A 247 11.21 -4.82 -10.83
C VAL A 247 11.60 -5.42 -12.20
N ASN A 248 11.13 -6.62 -12.51
CA ASN A 248 11.42 -7.27 -13.78
C ASN A 248 10.75 -6.55 -14.96
N ILE A 249 9.49 -6.12 -14.85
CA ILE A 249 8.80 -5.35 -15.90
C ILE A 249 9.62 -4.11 -16.25
N LYS A 250 10.10 -3.35 -15.27
CA LYS A 250 10.92 -2.16 -15.49
C LYS A 250 12.17 -2.42 -16.34
N ARG A 251 12.73 -3.63 -16.27
CA ARG A 251 13.98 -4.04 -16.93
C ARG A 251 13.77 -4.65 -18.30
N THR A 252 12.56 -5.10 -18.60
CA THR A 252 12.21 -5.71 -19.89
C THR A 252 12.15 -4.67 -21.01
N ARG A 253 12.02 -5.17 -22.25
CA ARG A 253 11.76 -4.32 -23.41
C ARG A 253 10.50 -3.48 -23.22
N THR A 254 9.47 -4.06 -22.57
CA THR A 254 8.22 -3.37 -22.25
C THR A 254 8.46 -2.17 -21.35
N GLY A 255 9.20 -2.33 -20.25
CA GLY A 255 9.49 -1.23 -19.33
C GLY A 255 10.28 -0.09 -20.00
N ARG A 256 11.27 -0.42 -20.82
CA ARG A 256 12.01 0.59 -21.59
C ARG A 256 11.13 1.33 -22.61
N ALA A 257 10.24 0.60 -23.30
CA ALA A 257 9.29 1.20 -24.23
C ALA A 257 8.32 2.14 -23.53
N LEU A 258 7.81 1.76 -22.34
CA LEU A 258 6.93 2.62 -21.54
C LEU A 258 7.64 3.91 -21.10
N GLN A 259 8.89 3.82 -20.66
CA GLN A 259 9.68 5.00 -20.29
C GLN A 259 9.94 5.91 -21.50
N ALA A 260 10.24 5.35 -22.66
CA ALA A 260 10.41 6.13 -23.90
C ALA A 260 9.12 6.87 -24.30
N ILE A 261 7.95 6.22 -24.17
CA ILE A 261 6.64 6.84 -24.40
C ILE A 261 6.36 7.95 -23.39
N ARG A 262 6.70 7.74 -22.11
CA ARG A 262 6.54 8.74 -21.07
C ARG A 262 7.35 10.00 -21.33
N ASP A 263 8.60 9.81 -21.74
CA ASP A 263 9.53 10.93 -21.95
C ASP A 263 9.17 11.73 -23.21
N ARG A 264 8.92 11.05 -24.35
CA ARG A 264 8.42 11.65 -25.61
C ARG A 264 7.75 10.60 -26.49
N ASP A 265 6.42 10.59 -26.51
CA ASP A 265 5.61 9.63 -27.27
C ASP A 265 5.86 9.67 -28.79
N ILE A 266 5.91 10.88 -29.40
CA ILE A 266 6.19 11.04 -30.84
C ILE A 266 7.58 10.51 -31.21
N ALA A 267 8.59 10.81 -30.39
CA ALA A 267 9.94 10.32 -30.67
C ALA A 267 10.04 8.78 -30.55
N ALA A 268 9.34 8.21 -29.56
CA ALA A 268 9.27 6.76 -29.39
C ALA A 268 8.60 6.08 -30.60
N GLU A 269 7.52 6.66 -31.12
CA GLU A 269 6.82 6.15 -32.30
C GLU A 269 7.71 6.18 -33.56
N VAL A 270 8.43 7.28 -33.78
CA VAL A 270 9.40 7.38 -34.90
C VAL A 270 10.52 6.32 -34.81
N MET A 271 10.90 5.96 -33.56
CA MET A 271 11.87 4.88 -33.30
C MET A 271 11.28 3.47 -33.39
N GLY A 272 10.00 3.33 -33.80
CA GLY A 272 9.32 2.04 -34.02
C GLY A 272 8.66 1.46 -32.76
N VAL A 273 8.47 2.25 -31.70
CA VAL A 273 7.74 1.81 -30.52
C VAL A 273 6.22 1.97 -30.77
N ALA A 274 5.48 0.87 -30.85
CA ALA A 274 4.03 0.89 -31.04
C ALA A 274 3.31 1.41 -29.79
N GLU A 275 3.02 2.71 -29.74
CA GLU A 275 2.44 3.42 -28.58
C GLU A 275 1.17 2.72 -28.07
N PHE A 276 0.23 2.43 -28.97
CA PHE A 276 -1.04 1.78 -28.62
C PHE A 276 -0.83 0.45 -27.89
N LYS A 277 0.03 -0.42 -28.40
CA LYS A 277 0.29 -1.73 -27.83
C LYS A 277 0.88 -1.63 -26.42
N TYR A 278 1.87 -0.76 -26.22
CA TYR A 278 2.54 -0.65 -24.91
C TYR A 278 1.66 0.04 -23.87
N LYS A 279 0.86 1.03 -24.25
CA LYS A 279 -0.14 1.64 -23.36
C LYS A 279 -1.20 0.63 -22.93
N LEU A 280 -1.70 -0.20 -23.86
CA LEU A 280 -2.65 -1.28 -23.53
C LEU A 280 -2.03 -2.27 -22.54
N ILE A 281 -0.78 -2.68 -22.75
CA ILE A 281 -0.06 -3.55 -21.79
C ILE A 281 0.08 -2.87 -20.43
N ALA A 282 0.36 -1.56 -20.38
CA ALA A 282 0.47 -0.82 -19.12
C ALA A 282 -0.88 -0.80 -18.36
N PHE A 283 -2.00 -0.55 -19.06
CA PHE A 283 -3.32 -0.62 -18.46
C PHE A 283 -3.66 -2.02 -17.95
N ALA A 284 -3.44 -3.05 -18.76
CA ALA A 284 -3.73 -4.43 -18.39
C ALA A 284 -2.92 -4.88 -17.17
N THR A 285 -1.61 -4.58 -17.16
CA THR A 285 -0.74 -4.94 -16.02
C THR A 285 -1.08 -4.14 -14.77
N SER A 286 -1.32 -2.83 -14.89
CA SER A 286 -1.73 -1.98 -13.78
C SER A 286 -3.04 -2.47 -13.17
N SER A 287 -4.05 -2.75 -14.00
CA SER A 287 -5.35 -3.26 -13.56
C SER A 287 -5.24 -4.66 -12.94
N PHE A 288 -4.34 -5.53 -13.44
CA PHE A 288 -4.08 -6.83 -12.83
C PHE A 288 -3.57 -6.70 -11.40
N PHE A 289 -2.57 -5.83 -11.17
CA PHE A 289 -2.03 -5.55 -9.83
C PHE A 289 -3.11 -4.97 -8.92
N ALA A 290 -3.87 -3.99 -9.41
CA ALA A 290 -4.99 -3.41 -8.68
C ALA A 290 -6.06 -4.45 -8.34
N GLY A 291 -6.37 -5.36 -9.27
CA GLY A 291 -7.38 -6.40 -9.06
C GLY A 291 -7.00 -7.40 -7.98
N VAL A 292 -5.76 -7.87 -7.98
CA VAL A 292 -5.26 -8.77 -6.93
C VAL A 292 -5.22 -8.05 -5.59
N ALA A 293 -4.72 -6.82 -5.54
CA ALA A 293 -4.69 -6.02 -4.32
C ALA A 293 -6.10 -5.74 -3.80
N GLY A 294 -7.06 -5.45 -4.69
CA GLY A 294 -8.46 -5.21 -4.33
C GLY A 294 -9.14 -6.41 -3.71
N ALA A 295 -8.87 -7.61 -4.24
CA ALA A 295 -9.39 -8.84 -3.68
C ALA A 295 -8.78 -9.15 -2.30
N LEU A 296 -7.46 -8.94 -2.12
CA LEU A 296 -6.80 -9.07 -0.83
C LEU A 296 -7.32 -8.04 0.18
N TYR A 297 -7.44 -6.77 -0.22
CA TYR A 297 -7.95 -5.69 0.61
C TYR A 297 -9.36 -5.96 1.11
N ALA A 298 -10.23 -6.41 0.21
CA ALA A 298 -11.59 -6.74 0.54
C ALA A 298 -11.72 -7.97 1.47
N SER A 299 -10.89 -8.98 1.26
CA SER A 299 -10.82 -10.17 2.15
C SER A 299 -10.24 -9.81 3.51
N HIS A 300 -9.26 -8.90 3.58
CA HIS A 300 -8.67 -8.41 4.83
C HIS A 300 -9.70 -7.66 5.70
N ILE A 301 -10.51 -6.80 5.09
CA ILE A 301 -11.56 -6.05 5.81
C ILE A 301 -12.80 -6.92 6.08
N GLY A 302 -13.08 -7.89 5.23
CA GLY A 302 -14.18 -8.85 5.38
C GLY A 302 -15.51 -8.39 4.77
N LYS A 303 -15.92 -7.13 4.90
CA LYS A 303 -17.13 -6.55 4.29
C LYS A 303 -16.88 -5.15 3.78
N LEU A 304 -17.22 -4.90 2.51
CA LEU A 304 -17.07 -3.59 1.88
C LEU A 304 -18.26 -3.26 0.97
N PRO A 305 -18.84 -2.06 1.08
CA PRO A 305 -19.78 -1.53 0.10
C PRO A 305 -19.05 -0.95 -1.12
N ALA A 306 -19.75 -0.85 -2.27
CA ALA A 306 -19.17 -0.27 -3.49
C ALA A 306 -18.68 1.18 -3.32
N ALA A 307 -19.30 1.94 -2.43
CA ALA A 307 -18.92 3.32 -2.12
C ALA A 307 -17.52 3.48 -1.52
N GLN A 308 -16.92 2.40 -0.98
CA GLN A 308 -15.56 2.43 -0.45
C GLN A 308 -14.50 2.65 -1.55
N PHE A 309 -14.75 2.16 -2.77
CA PHE A 309 -13.84 2.33 -3.91
C PHE A 309 -14.07 3.69 -4.59
N ASN A 310 -13.91 4.77 -3.83
CA ASN A 310 -14.24 6.13 -4.21
C ASN A 310 -13.06 6.94 -4.76
N LEU A 311 -13.30 8.21 -5.07
CA LEU A 311 -12.30 9.13 -5.56
C LEU A 311 -11.18 9.38 -4.53
N ILE A 312 -11.50 9.46 -3.24
CA ILE A 312 -10.53 9.74 -2.18
C ILE A 312 -9.46 8.64 -2.17
N LEU A 313 -9.87 7.39 -2.25
CA LEU A 313 -8.95 6.26 -2.39
C LEU A 313 -8.05 6.37 -3.64
N SER A 314 -8.60 6.82 -4.77
CA SER A 314 -7.79 7.05 -5.98
C SER A 314 -6.77 8.18 -5.82
N ILE A 315 -7.14 9.26 -5.12
CA ILE A 315 -6.23 10.38 -4.80
C ILE A 315 -5.12 9.91 -3.85
N GLU A 316 -5.45 9.07 -2.88
CA GLU A 316 -4.49 8.49 -1.93
C GLU A 316 -3.40 7.68 -2.67
N PHE A 317 -3.76 6.88 -3.67
CA PHE A 317 -2.79 6.19 -4.51
C PHE A 317 -1.86 7.14 -5.28
N ILE A 318 -2.37 8.27 -5.76
CA ILE A 318 -1.53 9.30 -6.39
C ILE A 318 -0.61 9.94 -5.36
N ALA A 319 -1.11 10.25 -4.17
CA ALA A 319 -0.32 10.78 -3.07
C ALA A 319 0.84 9.83 -2.72
N ILE A 320 0.58 8.52 -2.64
CA ILE A 320 1.60 7.49 -2.42
C ILE A 320 2.72 7.57 -3.47
N LEU A 321 2.36 7.72 -4.75
CA LEU A 321 3.36 7.83 -5.81
C LEU A 321 4.15 9.13 -5.77
N LEU A 322 3.50 10.24 -5.46
CA LEU A 322 4.16 11.56 -5.40
C LEU A 322 5.10 11.65 -4.19
N ILE A 323 4.63 11.24 -3.01
CA ILE A 323 5.41 11.23 -1.77
C ILE A 323 6.55 10.21 -1.87
N GLY A 324 6.27 9.02 -2.43
CA GLY A 324 7.27 7.96 -2.56
C GLY A 324 8.32 8.23 -3.64
N GLY A 325 7.91 8.81 -4.75
CA GLY A 325 8.71 9.06 -5.96
C GLY A 325 8.27 8.23 -7.15
N ALA A 326 7.45 8.83 -8.01
CA ALA A 326 6.86 8.20 -9.20
C ALA A 326 7.93 7.63 -10.15
N GLY A 327 7.64 6.46 -10.75
CA GLY A 327 8.54 5.77 -11.67
C GLY A 327 9.62 4.92 -10.98
N THR A 328 9.61 4.82 -9.64
CA THR A 328 10.55 4.00 -8.90
C THR A 328 9.82 2.97 -8.02
N VAL A 329 10.24 1.69 -8.10
CA VAL A 329 9.64 0.62 -7.29
C VAL A 329 9.90 0.84 -5.80
N ALA A 330 11.14 1.17 -5.44
CA ALA A 330 11.50 1.41 -4.04
C ALA A 330 10.77 2.63 -3.45
N GLY A 331 10.62 3.71 -4.23
CA GLY A 331 9.85 4.88 -3.82
C GLY A 331 8.38 4.53 -3.58
N THR A 332 7.75 3.77 -4.49
CA THR A 332 6.36 3.33 -4.32
C THR A 332 6.18 2.54 -3.02
N ILE A 333 7.09 1.60 -2.71
CA ILE A 333 7.04 0.83 -1.46
C ILE A 333 7.14 1.78 -0.25
N MET A 334 8.16 2.65 -0.23
CA MET A 334 8.35 3.60 0.88
C MET A 334 7.16 4.54 1.04
N GLY A 335 6.60 5.04 -0.07
CA GLY A 335 5.43 5.91 -0.07
C GLY A 335 4.18 5.22 0.46
N SER A 336 3.94 3.96 0.08
CA SER A 336 2.79 3.18 0.57
C SER A 336 2.85 2.96 2.08
N PHE A 337 3.99 2.49 2.60
CA PHE A 337 4.15 2.33 4.04
C PHE A 337 4.01 3.67 4.77
N PHE A 338 4.62 4.73 4.24
CA PHE A 338 4.56 6.03 4.86
C PHE A 338 3.12 6.57 4.94
N VAL A 339 2.38 6.54 3.82
CA VAL A 339 1.02 7.11 3.74
C VAL A 339 0.03 6.30 4.58
N ILE A 340 0.11 4.97 4.55
CA ILE A 340 -0.83 4.11 5.29
C ILE A 340 -0.55 4.08 6.79
N LEU A 341 0.71 4.14 7.20
CA LEU A 341 1.06 4.10 8.63
C LEU A 341 1.00 5.49 9.29
N LEU A 342 1.07 6.58 8.52
CA LEU A 342 1.07 7.93 9.06
C LEU A 342 -0.15 8.24 9.93
N PRO A 343 -1.42 7.92 9.55
CA PRO A 343 -2.57 8.18 10.37
C PRO A 343 -2.50 7.48 11.73
N GLU A 344 -2.05 6.23 11.74
CA GLU A 344 -1.94 5.45 12.97
C GLU A 344 -0.81 5.97 13.86
N LEU A 345 0.32 6.38 13.27
CA LEU A 345 1.40 7.04 14.00
C LEU A 345 0.93 8.35 14.64
N VAL A 346 0.13 9.15 13.91
CA VAL A 346 -0.41 10.40 14.42
C VAL A 346 -1.40 10.14 15.54
N LYS A 347 -2.24 9.11 15.39
CA LYS A 347 -3.19 8.69 16.41
C LYS A 347 -2.47 8.21 17.68
N ASP A 348 -1.55 7.27 17.56
CA ASP A 348 -0.76 6.76 18.69
C ASP A 348 0.02 7.88 19.38
N PHE A 349 0.54 8.85 18.61
CA PHE A 349 1.20 10.03 19.15
C PHE A 349 0.21 10.94 19.92
N SER A 350 -0.99 11.13 19.37
CA SER A 350 -2.07 11.89 20.04
C SER A 350 -2.50 11.22 21.35
N ASP A 351 -2.70 9.90 21.33
CA ASP A 351 -3.09 9.12 22.49
C ASP A 351 -1.99 9.16 23.58
N TRP A 352 -0.72 9.00 23.16
CA TRP A 352 0.43 9.14 24.05
C TRP A 352 0.53 10.55 24.66
N LEU A 353 0.22 11.59 23.88
CA LEU A 353 0.24 12.98 24.34
C LEU A 353 -0.92 13.24 25.32
N SER A 354 -2.11 12.66 25.06
CA SER A 354 -3.28 12.82 25.94
C SER A 354 -3.09 12.10 27.29
N GLU A 355 -2.49 10.90 27.31
CA GLU A 355 -2.13 10.23 28.56
C GLU A 355 -1.21 11.06 29.46
N ARG A 356 -0.34 11.87 28.83
CA ARG A 356 0.59 12.76 29.56
C ARG A 356 0.00 14.10 29.93
N ALA A 357 -1.10 14.51 29.32
CA ALA A 357 -1.84 15.70 29.72
C ALA A 357 -2.45 15.56 31.13
N GLU A 358 -2.75 14.34 31.55
CA GLU A 358 -3.28 14.04 32.88
C GLU A 358 -2.18 14.04 33.98
N GLY A 359 -0.90 14.17 33.60
CA GLY A 359 0.25 14.20 34.51
C GLY A 359 0.64 15.61 34.96
N GLU A 360 1.57 15.72 35.92
CA GLU A 360 2.17 17.00 36.36
C GLU A 360 3.49 17.26 35.60
N GLY A 361 3.65 18.45 34.99
CA GLY A 361 4.91 18.87 34.37
C GLY A 361 4.79 19.71 33.10
N ILE A 362 5.93 20.13 32.54
CA ILE A 362 5.99 20.97 31.32
C ILE A 362 5.30 20.28 30.13
N MET A 363 5.38 18.97 30.04
CA MET A 363 4.71 18.19 28.99
C MET A 363 3.19 18.21 29.13
N ALA A 364 2.66 18.23 30.34
CA ALA A 364 1.24 18.37 30.58
C ALA A 364 0.71 19.73 30.05
N SER A 365 1.42 20.81 30.35
CA SER A 365 1.06 22.16 29.85
C SER A 365 1.15 22.29 28.33
N VAL A 366 2.09 21.59 27.68
CA VAL A 366 2.19 21.58 26.21
C VAL A 366 1.07 20.73 25.59
N SER A 367 0.70 19.60 26.21
CA SER A 367 -0.38 18.74 25.71
C SER A 367 -1.75 19.41 25.86
N GLU A 368 -2.03 20.09 26.99
CA GLU A 368 -3.24 20.91 27.19
C GLU A 368 -3.36 22.07 26.19
N LEU A 369 -2.21 22.63 25.73
CA LEU A 369 -2.22 23.70 24.74
C LEU A 369 -2.59 23.21 23.33
N VAL A 370 -2.27 21.94 23.02
CA VAL A 370 -2.44 21.35 21.68
C VAL A 370 -3.70 20.51 21.57
N LEU A 371 -4.03 19.75 22.63
CA LEU A 371 -5.15 18.83 22.67
C LEU A 371 -6.26 19.34 23.57
N SER A 372 -7.49 19.16 23.13
CA SER A 372 -8.69 19.40 23.95
C SER A 372 -9.35 18.06 24.22
N GLY A 373 -9.32 17.61 25.47
CA GLY A 373 -9.96 16.38 25.95
C GLY A 373 -11.42 16.60 26.35
N ASN A 374 -11.78 17.77 26.85
CA ASN A 374 -13.10 18.10 27.37
C ASN A 374 -13.67 19.40 26.80
N GLN A 375 -15.01 19.56 26.88
CA GLN A 375 -15.66 20.81 26.53
C GLN A 375 -15.18 21.95 27.47
N GLY A 376 -14.40 22.87 26.94
CA GLY A 376 -13.86 24.00 27.69
C GLY A 376 -12.35 24.16 27.63
N ASP A 377 -11.62 23.18 27.14
CA ASP A 377 -10.17 23.23 26.99
C ASP A 377 -9.78 24.03 25.73
N PHE A 378 -8.64 24.72 25.78
CA PHE A 378 -8.20 25.65 24.74
C PHE A 378 -7.51 25.00 23.54
N GLY A 379 -7.30 23.68 23.52
CA GLY A 379 -6.58 23.00 22.44
C GLY A 379 -7.33 22.99 21.10
N PRO A 380 -6.68 23.27 19.97
CA PRO A 380 -7.30 23.29 18.63
C PRO A 380 -7.67 21.90 18.11
N ILE A 381 -7.16 20.80 18.70
CA ILE A 381 -7.36 19.43 18.25
C ILE A 381 -8.18 18.66 19.28
N SER A 382 -9.38 18.21 18.88
CA SER A 382 -10.20 17.35 19.75
C SER A 382 -9.83 15.88 19.56
N THR A 383 -9.57 15.18 20.67
CA THR A 383 -9.39 13.72 20.71
C THR A 383 -10.73 12.98 20.71
N ALA A 384 -11.85 13.65 21.00
CA ALA A 384 -13.18 13.06 20.95
C ALA A 384 -13.73 12.98 19.52
N THR A 385 -14.30 11.84 19.16
CA THR A 385 -14.78 11.50 17.83
C THR A 385 -15.93 12.35 17.29
N GLN A 386 -16.65 13.09 18.15
CA GLN A 386 -17.76 13.98 17.76
C GLN A 386 -17.99 15.08 18.81
N THR A 387 -17.27 16.16 18.72
CA THR A 387 -17.62 17.39 19.44
C THR A 387 -18.10 18.46 18.46
N PRO A 388 -19.35 18.92 18.53
CA PRO A 388 -19.96 19.80 17.52
C PRO A 388 -19.34 21.19 17.35
N ASN A 389 -18.35 21.58 18.10
CA ASN A 389 -17.82 22.97 18.11
C ASN A 389 -16.28 23.06 17.97
N TYR A 390 -15.58 21.98 17.63
CA TYR A 390 -14.14 22.03 17.45
C TYR A 390 -13.76 22.11 15.97
N PRO A 391 -12.81 22.94 15.60
CA PRO A 391 -12.45 23.18 14.20
C PRO A 391 -11.72 21.99 13.54
N LEU A 392 -11.07 21.12 14.31
CA LEU A 392 -10.31 19.98 13.80
C LEU A 392 -10.46 18.74 14.69
N ASN A 393 -10.91 17.63 14.10
CA ASN A 393 -10.83 16.30 14.70
C ASN A 393 -9.51 15.63 14.29
N VAL A 394 -9.08 14.58 15.00
CA VAL A 394 -7.90 13.79 14.64
C VAL A 394 -8.00 13.24 13.20
N PHE A 395 -9.20 12.89 12.73
CA PHE A 395 -9.45 12.46 11.35
C PHE A 395 -9.25 13.59 10.34
N ASP A 396 -9.74 14.80 10.63
CA ASP A 396 -9.57 15.97 9.78
C ASP A 396 -8.11 16.41 9.74
N LEU A 397 -7.40 16.28 10.86
CA LEU A 397 -5.97 16.53 10.96
C LEU A 397 -5.17 15.62 10.00
N ASN A 398 -5.52 14.34 9.90
CA ASN A 398 -4.88 13.43 8.96
C ASN A 398 -5.03 13.90 7.51
N LEU A 399 -6.22 14.35 7.12
CA LEU A 399 -6.47 14.86 5.77
C LEU A 399 -5.65 16.12 5.46
N VAL A 400 -5.56 17.03 6.44
CA VAL A 400 -4.72 18.23 6.34
C VAL A 400 -3.24 17.86 6.25
N LEU A 401 -2.78 16.90 7.07
CA LEU A 401 -1.40 16.42 7.04
C LEU A 401 -1.04 15.82 5.68
N TYR A 402 -1.92 15.01 5.07
CA TYR A 402 -1.69 14.51 3.71
C TYR A 402 -1.54 15.64 2.71
N GLY A 403 -2.44 16.62 2.73
CA GLY A 403 -2.36 17.77 1.84
C GLY A 403 -1.05 18.56 2.01
N VAL A 404 -0.70 18.86 3.25
CA VAL A 404 0.55 19.57 3.58
C VAL A 404 1.78 18.75 3.18
N LEU A 405 1.82 17.47 3.47
CA LEU A 405 2.93 16.58 3.09
C LEU A 405 3.12 16.51 1.58
N ILE A 406 2.03 16.37 0.81
CA ILE A 406 2.12 16.39 -0.65
C ILE A 406 2.76 17.68 -1.13
N ILE A 407 2.30 18.83 -0.60
CA ILE A 407 2.84 20.16 -0.97
C ILE A 407 4.32 20.26 -0.60
N VAL A 408 4.69 19.86 0.62
CA VAL A 408 6.08 19.89 1.09
C VAL A 408 6.97 19.00 0.21
N PHE A 409 6.55 17.78 -0.08
CA PHE A 409 7.35 16.89 -0.95
C PHE A 409 7.46 17.43 -2.38
N LEU A 410 6.39 17.98 -2.96
CA LEU A 410 6.45 18.57 -4.31
C LEU A 410 7.39 19.77 -4.39
N ILE A 411 7.47 20.60 -3.35
CA ILE A 411 8.32 21.79 -3.33
C ILE A 411 9.78 21.42 -3.04
N PHE A 412 10.05 20.62 -2.01
CA PHE A 412 11.40 20.40 -1.51
C PHE A 412 12.08 19.16 -2.10
N GLU A 413 11.31 18.09 -2.41
CA GLU A 413 11.83 16.82 -2.88
C GLU A 413 10.98 16.26 -4.02
N PRO A 414 11.16 16.74 -5.24
CA PRO A 414 10.35 16.30 -6.40
C PRO A 414 10.54 14.81 -6.75
N LEU A 415 11.60 14.18 -6.24
CA LEU A 415 11.82 12.73 -6.33
C LEU A 415 11.22 11.97 -5.14
N GLY A 416 10.55 12.65 -4.22
CA GLY A 416 9.93 12.07 -3.02
C GLY A 416 10.93 11.42 -2.05
N LEU A 417 10.43 10.51 -1.23
CA LEU A 417 11.25 9.74 -0.26
C LEU A 417 12.42 9.01 -0.94
N TYR A 418 12.24 8.56 -2.17
CA TYR A 418 13.32 7.94 -2.92
C TYR A 418 14.47 8.92 -3.23
N GLY A 419 14.17 10.21 -3.44
CA GLY A 419 15.18 11.26 -3.60
C GLY A 419 16.02 11.43 -2.33
N ILE A 420 15.38 11.47 -1.17
CA ILE A 420 16.05 11.51 0.13
C ILE A 420 16.96 10.28 0.30
N TRP A 421 16.44 9.10 0.00
CA TRP A 421 17.24 7.87 0.04
C TRP A 421 18.48 7.93 -0.86
N ILE A 422 18.36 8.49 -2.07
CA ILE A 422 19.50 8.67 -2.99
C ILE A 422 20.53 9.61 -2.36
N LYS A 423 20.13 10.73 -1.74
CA LYS A 423 21.01 11.69 -1.07
C LYS A 423 21.77 11.02 0.09
N VAL A 424 21.07 10.31 0.98
CA VAL A 424 21.65 9.56 2.08
C VAL A 424 22.65 8.52 1.56
N ARG A 425 22.22 7.69 0.59
CA ARG A 425 23.09 6.67 0.00
C ARG A 425 24.36 7.27 -0.63
N ASN A 426 24.24 8.40 -1.32
CA ASN A 426 25.38 9.06 -1.94
C ASN A 426 26.33 9.66 -0.91
N TYR A 427 25.78 10.21 0.20
CA TYR A 427 26.59 10.66 1.34
C TYR A 427 27.44 9.53 1.92
N TRP A 428 26.85 8.38 2.23
CA TRP A 428 27.57 7.20 2.74
C TRP A 428 28.60 6.63 1.75
N LYS A 429 28.33 6.74 0.44
CA LYS A 429 29.30 6.30 -0.58
C LYS A 429 30.50 7.22 -0.73
N ARG A 430 30.35 8.49 -0.39
CA ARG A 430 31.42 9.49 -0.46
C ARG A 430 32.23 9.57 0.83
N TRP A 431 31.70 9.10 1.94
CA TRP A 431 32.42 9.07 3.20
C TRP A 431 33.61 8.09 3.13
N PRO A 432 34.88 8.44 3.55
CA PRO A 432 35.28 9.64 4.28
C PRO A 432 35.73 10.84 3.41
N PHE A 433 35.59 10.78 2.12
CA PHE A 433 36.00 11.83 1.17
C PHE A 433 34.79 12.72 0.83
N SER A 434 34.41 13.61 1.73
CA SER A 434 33.48 14.69 1.47
C SER A 434 34.23 15.91 0.92
N TYR A 435 34.21 16.11 -0.39
CA TYR A 435 34.51 17.39 -1.02
C TYR A 435 33.24 18.08 -1.40
#